data_a952aca0a3d7bded9c8561ae6e04eff7
#
_entry.id   a952aca0a3d7bded9c8561ae6e04eff7
#
_cell.length_a   1.000
_cell.length_b   1.000
_cell.length_c   1.000
_cell.angle_alpha   90.00
_cell.angle_beta   90.00
_cell.angle_gamma   90.00
#
_symmetry.space_group_name_H-M   'P 1'
#
loop_
_entity.id
_entity.type
_entity.pdbx_description
1 polymer ?
#
loop_
_entity_poly.entity_id
_entity_poly.type
_entity_poly.pdbx_seq_one_letter_code
_entity_poly.pdbx_strand_id
1 'polypeptide(L)'
;MNITRRKLIQSTAITAAATAAPIKLVYGQSAEFTYKFANNVPLTHPVNVRAKAAADAIRNETNGRLDIQIFPSSQLGSDTDTLSQLRSGGVEFFTLSGLILSTLVPAAALSGVGFAFSDYPAVWKAMDGELGTYIRAQIAKANLVAMDKIWDNGFRQTTTSSKPITSPADLRGLKIRVPVSPMWASMFKAFDSAPASVNASEMYTALQTKVVDAQENPLSVVSLFKLNEVQKYCSQTNHMWDGFWFLANRRAWERLPVPLREIAAKHLNAAAMSQRSDMATLNSSLQQDLTGKGMVFNTLATDAFRDKLRTAGYYAEWKAKFGAEAWAILERSVGTLG
;
A
#
# COMPACT_ATOMS: atom_id res chain seq x y z
N MET A 1 -37.67 56.65 -58.54
CA MET A 1 -38.85 55.97 -57.95
C MET A 1 -38.37 55.30 -56.64
N ASN A 2 -38.60 55.99 -55.53
CA ASN A 2 -38.12 55.55 -54.20
C ASN A 2 -39.16 54.63 -53.54
N ILE A 3 -38.82 53.39 -53.34
CA ILE A 3 -39.65 52.47 -52.55
C ILE A 3 -39.06 52.41 -51.16
N THR A 4 -39.81 53.00 -50.22
CA THR A 4 -39.46 53.17 -48.81
C THR A 4 -39.50 51.84 -48.07
N ARG A 5 -38.46 51.62 -47.23
CA ARG A 5 -38.20 50.47 -46.37
C ARG A 5 -39.26 50.14 -45.27
N ARG A 6 -40.49 50.67 -45.43
CA ARG A 6 -41.53 50.64 -44.38
C ARG A 6 -42.71 49.66 -44.64
N LYS A 7 -42.69 48.85 -45.69
CA LYS A 7 -43.80 47.93 -46.02
C LYS A 7 -43.47 46.46 -46.10
N LEU A 8 -42.40 46.01 -45.42
CA LEU A 8 -42.03 44.57 -45.41
C LEU A 8 -42.01 43.94 -44.01
N ILE A 9 -42.74 44.49 -43.04
CA ILE A 9 -42.88 43.96 -41.69
C ILE A 9 -44.36 43.86 -41.33
N GLN A 10 -45.14 43.17 -42.15
CA GLN A 10 -46.49 42.70 -41.78
C GLN A 10 -46.83 41.51 -42.64
N SER A 11 -46.44 40.34 -42.23
CA SER A 11 -47.05 39.06 -42.51
C SER A 11 -46.03 37.95 -42.33
N THR A 12 -45.91 37.44 -41.12
CA THR A 12 -45.79 36.02 -40.79
C THR A 12 -45.58 35.85 -39.29
N ALA A 13 -46.62 36.02 -38.53
CA ALA A 13 -46.69 35.51 -37.19
C ALA A 13 -47.03 34.00 -37.29
N ILE A 14 -46.03 33.18 -37.49
CA ILE A 14 -46.17 31.75 -37.26
C ILE A 14 -45.87 31.50 -35.79
N THR A 15 -46.94 31.19 -35.05
CA THR A 15 -46.92 30.78 -33.66
C THR A 15 -46.21 29.42 -33.57
N ALA A 16 -44.90 29.43 -33.39
CA ALA A 16 -44.16 28.28 -32.95
C ALA A 16 -44.34 28.17 -31.42
N ALA A 17 -45.35 27.45 -30.98
CA ALA A 17 -45.43 26.96 -29.58
C ALA A 17 -44.30 25.97 -29.39
N ALA A 18 -43.12 26.48 -29.04
CA ALA A 18 -42.02 25.67 -28.52
C ALA A 18 -42.46 25.13 -27.18
N THR A 19 -42.82 23.86 -27.15
CA THR A 19 -42.92 23.09 -25.89
C THR A 19 -41.51 23.05 -25.29
N ALA A 20 -41.19 24.02 -24.46
CA ALA A 20 -40.01 23.99 -23.63
C ALA A 20 -40.22 22.86 -22.62
N ALA A 21 -39.81 21.63 -23.01
CA ALA A 21 -39.56 20.60 -21.97
C ALA A 21 -38.55 21.17 -20.97
N PRO A 22 -38.83 21.12 -19.70
CA PRO A 22 -37.84 21.58 -18.70
C PRO A 22 -36.61 20.70 -18.87
N ILE A 23 -35.52 21.26 -19.37
CA ILE A 23 -34.20 20.66 -19.24
C ILE A 23 -33.95 20.60 -17.74
N LYS A 24 -34.21 19.43 -17.13
CA LYS A 24 -33.70 19.13 -15.81
C LYS A 24 -32.19 19.17 -15.92
N LEU A 25 -31.59 20.32 -15.61
CA LEU A 25 -30.19 20.39 -15.24
C LEU A 25 -30.04 19.44 -14.07
N VAL A 26 -29.58 18.22 -14.34
CA VAL A 26 -29.10 17.31 -13.33
C VAL A 26 -27.81 17.96 -12.81
N TYR A 27 -27.99 18.90 -11.88
CA TYR A 27 -26.88 19.28 -11.00
C TYR A 27 -26.46 17.99 -10.35
N GLY A 28 -25.29 17.47 -10.70
CA GLY A 28 -24.70 16.35 -10.00
C GLY A 28 -24.67 16.72 -8.52
N GLN A 29 -25.52 16.07 -7.74
CA GLN A 29 -25.61 16.33 -6.31
C GLN A 29 -24.23 16.07 -5.74
N SER A 30 -23.60 17.11 -5.14
CA SER A 30 -22.31 16.96 -4.46
C SER A 30 -22.45 15.84 -3.44
N ALA A 31 -21.46 14.96 -3.38
CA ALA A 31 -21.50 13.86 -2.43
C ALA A 31 -21.66 14.38 -1.01
N GLU A 32 -22.49 13.71 -0.21
CA GLU A 32 -22.68 14.04 1.21
C GLU A 32 -21.36 13.86 1.98
N PHE A 33 -20.58 12.83 1.59
CA PHE A 33 -19.27 12.54 2.14
C PHE A 33 -18.26 12.44 0.99
N THR A 34 -17.23 13.29 1.00
CA THR A 34 -16.09 13.19 0.08
C THR A 34 -14.86 12.86 0.91
N TYR A 35 -14.30 11.66 0.69
CA TYR A 35 -13.18 11.13 1.44
C TYR A 35 -11.95 10.97 0.56
N LYS A 36 -10.79 11.35 1.08
CA LYS A 36 -9.50 11.17 0.44
C LYS A 36 -8.94 9.80 0.79
N PHE A 37 -8.52 9.09 -0.22
CA PHE A 37 -7.73 7.86 -0.08
C PHE A 37 -6.32 8.10 -0.59
N ALA A 38 -5.35 8.07 0.31
CA ALA A 38 -3.94 8.25 0.01
C ALA A 38 -3.19 6.91 -0.05
N ASN A 39 -2.12 6.87 -0.84
CA ASN A 39 -1.14 5.78 -0.84
C ASN A 39 0.17 6.22 -1.52
N ASN A 40 1.23 5.44 -1.36
CA ASN A 40 2.55 5.75 -1.90
C ASN A 40 2.85 5.10 -3.26
N VAL A 41 2.00 4.19 -3.75
CA VAL A 41 2.25 3.46 -4.99
C VAL A 41 1.71 4.20 -6.23
N PRO A 42 2.30 4.00 -7.42
CA PRO A 42 1.84 4.64 -8.65
C PRO A 42 0.41 4.24 -9.04
N LEU A 43 -0.24 5.08 -9.84
CA LEU A 43 -1.62 4.87 -10.28
C LEU A 43 -1.85 3.51 -10.96
N THR A 44 -0.83 3.00 -11.66
CA THR A 44 -0.89 1.70 -12.36
C THR A 44 -0.73 0.48 -11.45
N HIS A 45 -0.40 0.68 -10.17
CA HIS A 45 -0.29 -0.40 -9.21
C HIS A 45 -1.67 -1.03 -8.94
N PRO A 46 -1.78 -2.36 -8.80
CA PRO A 46 -3.05 -3.05 -8.51
C PRO A 46 -3.84 -2.47 -7.33
N VAL A 47 -3.18 -1.90 -6.32
CA VAL A 47 -3.84 -1.17 -5.23
C VAL A 47 -4.72 -0.05 -5.77
N ASN A 48 -4.21 0.81 -6.64
CA ASN A 48 -4.98 1.95 -7.17
C ASN A 48 -6.04 1.51 -8.18
N VAL A 49 -5.74 0.51 -9.00
CA VAL A 49 -6.70 -0.05 -9.97
C VAL A 49 -7.93 -0.60 -9.23
N ARG A 50 -7.71 -1.40 -8.18
CA ARG A 50 -8.80 -2.01 -7.41
C ARG A 50 -9.48 -1.03 -6.46
N ALA A 51 -8.74 -0.08 -5.89
CA ALA A 51 -9.32 0.99 -5.08
C ALA A 51 -10.26 1.88 -5.92
N LYS A 52 -9.88 2.18 -7.18
CA LYS A 52 -10.76 2.93 -8.08
C LYS A 52 -12.05 2.15 -8.38
N ALA A 53 -11.94 0.87 -8.70
CA ALA A 53 -13.12 0.04 -8.93
C ALA A 53 -14.02 -0.02 -7.70
N ALA A 54 -13.45 -0.12 -6.49
CA ALA A 54 -14.20 -0.08 -5.24
C ALA A 54 -14.86 1.30 -5.02
N ALA A 55 -14.14 2.40 -5.25
CA ALA A 55 -14.68 3.76 -5.12
C ALA A 55 -15.87 3.99 -6.07
N ASP A 56 -15.74 3.56 -7.34
CA ASP A 56 -16.82 3.66 -8.33
C ASP A 56 -18.05 2.81 -7.89
N ALA A 57 -17.83 1.58 -7.39
CA ALA A 57 -18.90 0.72 -6.90
C ALA A 57 -19.60 1.29 -5.65
N ILE A 58 -18.82 1.84 -4.70
CA ILE A 58 -19.33 2.51 -3.51
C ILE A 58 -20.17 3.72 -3.92
N ARG A 59 -19.66 4.57 -4.82
CA ARG A 59 -20.41 5.74 -5.31
C ARG A 59 -21.73 5.34 -5.94
N ASN A 60 -21.74 4.30 -6.77
CA ASN A 60 -22.95 3.79 -7.41
C ASN A 60 -23.95 3.22 -6.39
N GLU A 61 -23.52 2.33 -5.48
CA GLU A 61 -24.39 1.67 -4.50
C GLU A 61 -24.92 2.65 -3.44
N THR A 62 -24.18 3.73 -3.18
CA THR A 62 -24.61 4.81 -2.26
C THR A 62 -25.41 5.92 -2.93
N ASN A 63 -25.75 5.79 -4.22
CA ASN A 63 -26.40 6.83 -5.04
C ASN A 63 -25.63 8.16 -4.98
N GLY A 64 -24.31 8.13 -5.01
CA GLY A 64 -23.43 9.28 -5.00
C GLY A 64 -23.22 9.93 -3.62
N ARG A 65 -23.78 9.36 -2.54
CA ARG A 65 -23.65 9.96 -1.20
C ARG A 65 -22.23 9.87 -0.64
N LEU A 66 -21.46 8.81 -0.98
CA LEU A 66 -20.06 8.66 -0.60
C LEU A 66 -19.19 8.66 -1.86
N ASP A 67 -18.28 9.63 -1.95
CA ASP A 67 -17.28 9.78 -2.99
C ASP A 67 -15.89 9.58 -2.40
N ILE A 68 -15.10 8.64 -2.93
CA ILE A 68 -13.74 8.36 -2.49
C ILE A 68 -12.77 8.81 -3.57
N GLN A 69 -12.00 9.85 -3.28
CA GLN A 69 -11.00 10.43 -4.17
C GLN A 69 -9.62 9.85 -3.90
N ILE A 70 -8.97 9.33 -4.93
CA ILE A 70 -7.69 8.61 -4.82
C ILE A 70 -6.53 9.57 -5.06
N PHE A 71 -5.56 9.57 -4.15
CA PHE A 71 -4.32 10.34 -4.19
C PHE A 71 -3.12 9.38 -4.14
N PRO A 72 -2.65 8.88 -5.30
CA PRO A 72 -1.54 7.93 -5.39
C PRO A 72 -0.18 8.62 -5.28
N SER A 73 0.90 7.83 -5.31
CA SER A 73 2.29 8.30 -5.44
C SER A 73 2.69 9.36 -4.40
N SER A 74 2.22 9.23 -3.17
CA SER A 74 2.51 10.16 -2.07
C SER A 74 2.09 11.62 -2.35
N GLN A 75 1.04 11.85 -3.15
CA GLN A 75 0.57 13.21 -3.50
C GLN A 75 0.16 14.05 -2.29
N LEU A 76 -0.26 13.42 -1.19
CA LEU A 76 -0.65 14.11 0.05
C LEU A 76 0.47 14.15 1.10
N GLY A 77 1.67 13.72 0.75
CA GLY A 77 2.84 13.68 1.63
C GLY A 77 3.47 12.29 1.69
N SER A 78 4.62 12.19 2.36
CA SER A 78 5.31 10.92 2.61
C SER A 78 4.44 9.98 3.45
N ASP A 79 4.86 8.72 3.60
CA ASP A 79 4.13 7.74 4.44
C ASP A 79 3.97 8.23 5.88
N THR A 80 5.00 8.85 6.44
CA THR A 80 4.98 9.39 7.81
C THR A 80 4.08 10.61 7.95
N ASP A 81 4.08 11.50 6.95
CA ASP A 81 3.22 12.68 6.93
C ASP A 81 1.75 12.27 6.78
N THR A 82 1.48 11.34 5.85
CA THR A 82 0.13 10.84 5.60
C THR A 82 -0.43 10.06 6.79
N LEU A 83 0.41 9.30 7.52
CA LEU A 83 -0.02 8.65 8.76
C LEU A 83 -0.41 9.69 9.83
N SER A 84 0.32 10.80 9.93
CA SER A 84 -0.03 11.91 10.83
C SER A 84 -1.34 12.57 10.41
N GLN A 85 -1.55 12.78 9.11
CA GLN A 85 -2.81 13.31 8.56
C GLN A 85 -3.99 12.36 8.78
N LEU A 86 -3.79 11.03 8.62
CA LEU A 86 -4.82 10.03 8.91
C LEU A 86 -5.24 10.11 10.39
N ARG A 87 -4.30 10.24 11.31
CA ARG A 87 -4.58 10.36 12.75
C ARG A 87 -5.35 11.63 13.09
N SER A 88 -5.00 12.75 12.48
CA SER A 88 -5.66 14.04 12.72
C SER A 88 -6.99 14.19 11.98
N GLY A 89 -7.27 13.37 10.96
CA GLY A 89 -8.44 13.44 10.11
C GLY A 89 -8.28 14.38 8.90
N GLY A 90 -7.05 14.76 8.56
CA GLY A 90 -6.73 15.47 7.31
C GLY A 90 -6.83 14.59 6.06
N VAL A 91 -6.71 13.27 6.26
CA VAL A 91 -6.96 12.22 5.28
C VAL A 91 -7.87 11.19 5.94
N GLU A 92 -8.87 10.71 5.21
CA GLU A 92 -9.87 9.78 5.76
C GLU A 92 -9.44 8.31 5.59
N PHE A 93 -8.80 7.97 4.45
CA PHE A 93 -8.34 6.61 4.13
C PHE A 93 -6.88 6.59 3.71
N PHE A 94 -6.16 5.56 4.12
CA PHE A 94 -4.76 5.36 3.77
C PHE A 94 -4.41 3.86 3.69
N THR A 95 -3.74 3.41 2.62
CA THR A 95 -3.09 2.09 2.64
C THR A 95 -1.65 2.23 3.06
N LEU A 96 -1.26 1.49 4.10
CA LEU A 96 0.06 1.59 4.71
C LEU A 96 0.61 0.22 5.09
N SER A 97 1.90 0.00 4.83
CA SER A 97 2.64 -1.17 5.33
C SER A 97 2.53 -1.29 6.85
N GLY A 98 2.30 -2.52 7.32
CA GLY A 98 2.24 -2.81 8.75
C GLY A 98 3.51 -2.41 9.50
N LEU A 99 4.65 -2.51 8.85
CA LEU A 99 5.94 -2.14 9.44
C LEU A 99 6.10 -0.62 9.62
N ILE A 100 5.61 0.19 8.68
CA ILE A 100 5.60 1.65 8.86
C ILE A 100 4.54 2.03 9.90
N LEU A 101 3.36 1.39 9.86
CA LEU A 101 2.30 1.57 10.86
C LEU A 101 2.80 1.25 12.28
N SER A 102 3.81 0.39 12.43
CA SER A 102 4.37 0.01 13.73
C SER A 102 5.02 1.16 14.49
N THR A 103 5.32 2.27 13.83
CA THR A 103 5.74 3.51 14.49
C THR A 103 4.64 4.10 15.39
N LEU A 104 3.39 3.74 15.13
CA LEU A 104 2.21 4.12 15.92
C LEU A 104 1.62 2.92 16.68
N VAL A 105 1.54 1.76 16.01
CA VAL A 105 0.93 0.51 16.53
C VAL A 105 1.99 -0.59 16.46
N PRO A 106 2.81 -0.79 17.48
CA PRO A 106 3.95 -1.74 17.46
C PRO A 106 3.55 -3.13 16.96
N ALA A 107 2.39 -3.64 17.36
CA ALA A 107 1.88 -4.95 16.93
C ALA A 107 1.66 -5.10 15.41
N ALA A 108 1.53 -4.00 14.67
CA ALA A 108 1.39 -4.06 13.23
C ALA A 108 2.63 -4.61 12.52
N ALA A 109 3.81 -4.61 13.19
CA ALA A 109 5.03 -5.20 12.65
C ALA A 109 5.07 -6.73 12.75
N LEU A 110 4.18 -7.38 13.50
CA LEU A 110 4.18 -8.85 13.64
C LEU A 110 4.14 -9.60 12.29
N SER A 111 3.40 -9.08 11.32
CA SER A 111 3.31 -9.67 9.98
C SER A 111 4.60 -9.55 9.16
N GLY A 112 5.53 -8.72 9.57
CA GLY A 112 6.80 -8.49 8.87
C GLY A 112 8.02 -9.01 9.64
N VAL A 113 7.86 -9.90 10.61
CA VAL A 113 9.01 -10.56 11.27
C VAL A 113 9.83 -11.31 10.21
N GLY A 114 11.14 -11.09 10.22
CA GLY A 114 12.04 -11.64 9.21
C GLY A 114 11.92 -13.15 9.08
N PHE A 115 11.73 -13.63 7.84
CA PHE A 115 11.56 -15.03 7.46
C PHE A 115 10.44 -15.79 8.19
N ALA A 116 9.45 -15.08 8.74
CA ALA A 116 8.32 -15.72 9.43
C ALA A 116 7.45 -16.52 8.45
N PHE A 117 7.17 -15.99 7.27
CA PHE A 117 6.32 -16.66 6.28
C PHE A 117 7.15 -17.33 5.20
N SER A 118 6.81 -18.58 4.86
CA SER A 118 7.43 -19.35 3.77
C SER A 118 6.80 -19.05 2.41
N ASP A 119 5.49 -18.78 2.39
CA ASP A 119 4.69 -18.70 1.17
C ASP A 119 3.38 -17.93 1.40
N TYR A 120 2.65 -17.66 0.32
CA TYR A 120 1.36 -16.96 0.37
C TYR A 120 0.24 -17.74 1.09
N PRO A 121 0.10 -19.08 0.99
CA PRO A 121 -0.86 -19.83 1.80
C PRO A 121 -0.68 -19.58 3.31
N ALA A 122 0.56 -19.59 3.81
CA ALA A 122 0.86 -19.29 5.21
C ALA A 122 0.51 -17.84 5.58
N VAL A 123 0.81 -16.88 4.69
CA VAL A 123 0.44 -15.48 4.86
C VAL A 123 -1.07 -15.32 5.00
N TRP A 124 -1.85 -15.86 4.04
CA TRP A 124 -3.30 -15.64 4.05
C TRP A 124 -3.98 -16.37 5.20
N LYS A 125 -3.51 -17.56 5.57
CA LYS A 125 -3.98 -18.27 6.77
C LYS A 125 -3.80 -17.42 8.03
N ALA A 126 -2.66 -16.77 8.20
CA ALA A 126 -2.36 -15.93 9.35
C ALA A 126 -3.14 -14.61 9.32
N MET A 127 -3.08 -13.89 8.19
CA MET A 127 -3.62 -12.53 8.09
C MET A 127 -5.14 -12.47 7.97
N ASP A 128 -5.77 -13.48 7.39
CA ASP A 128 -7.23 -13.63 7.41
C ASP A 128 -7.73 -14.35 8.67
N GLY A 129 -6.82 -14.88 9.49
CA GLY A 129 -7.06 -15.61 10.73
C GLY A 129 -6.78 -14.80 12.00
N GLU A 130 -6.23 -15.52 12.99
CA GLU A 130 -6.02 -15.01 14.35
C GLU A 130 -5.03 -13.84 14.40
N LEU A 131 -3.91 -13.93 13.68
CA LEU A 131 -2.90 -12.89 13.67
C LEU A 131 -3.45 -11.57 13.12
N GLY A 132 -4.13 -11.61 11.97
CA GLY A 132 -4.76 -10.42 11.40
C GLY A 132 -5.83 -9.83 12.31
N THR A 133 -6.63 -10.66 12.97
CA THR A 133 -7.64 -10.22 13.94
C THR A 133 -7.00 -9.53 15.15
N TYR A 134 -5.92 -10.10 15.69
CA TYR A 134 -5.17 -9.50 16.78
C TYR A 134 -4.59 -8.13 16.38
N ILE A 135 -3.96 -8.03 15.20
CA ILE A 135 -3.37 -6.76 14.73
C ILE A 135 -4.46 -5.70 14.53
N ARG A 136 -5.61 -6.04 13.91
CA ARG A 136 -6.75 -5.10 13.76
C ARG A 136 -7.26 -4.59 15.10
N ALA A 137 -7.32 -5.45 16.11
CA ALA A 137 -7.71 -5.04 17.46
C ALA A 137 -6.71 -4.04 18.08
N GLN A 138 -5.41 -4.19 17.82
CA GLN A 138 -4.40 -3.21 18.27
C GLN A 138 -4.49 -1.90 17.48
N ILE A 139 -4.73 -1.95 16.17
CA ILE A 139 -4.97 -0.76 15.32
C ILE A 139 -6.18 0.03 15.85
N ALA A 140 -7.23 -0.66 16.24
CA ALA A 140 -8.43 -0.04 16.80
C ALA A 140 -8.16 0.75 18.09
N LYS A 141 -7.21 0.33 18.94
CA LYS A 141 -6.80 1.07 20.15
C LYS A 141 -6.10 2.40 19.82
N ALA A 142 -5.54 2.53 18.62
CA ALA A 142 -4.90 3.77 18.15
C ALA A 142 -5.88 4.75 17.46
N ASN A 143 -7.19 4.59 17.66
CA ASN A 143 -8.26 5.38 17.02
C ASN A 143 -8.24 5.34 15.49
N LEU A 144 -7.83 4.20 14.93
CA LEU A 144 -7.94 3.88 13.51
C LEU A 144 -8.91 2.70 13.33
N VAL A 145 -9.40 2.54 12.10
CA VAL A 145 -10.16 1.36 11.67
C VAL A 145 -9.37 0.71 10.54
N ALA A 146 -9.12 -0.59 10.64
CA ALA A 146 -8.54 -1.36 9.55
C ALA A 146 -9.63 -2.22 8.91
N MET A 147 -9.67 -2.27 7.58
CA MET A 147 -10.55 -3.21 6.85
C MET A 147 -10.12 -4.66 7.14
N ASP A 148 -11.08 -5.59 7.01
CA ASP A 148 -10.84 -6.99 7.40
C ASP A 148 -9.79 -7.68 6.54
N LYS A 149 -9.74 -7.34 5.24
CA LYS A 149 -8.81 -7.95 4.30
C LYS A 149 -7.61 -7.04 4.07
N ILE A 150 -6.43 -7.54 4.43
CA ILE A 150 -5.17 -6.87 4.13
C ILE A 150 -4.86 -7.02 2.63
N TRP A 151 -4.32 -5.97 2.02
CA TRP A 151 -3.90 -5.93 0.62
C TRP A 151 -2.47 -6.45 0.48
N ASP A 152 -2.16 -7.11 -0.61
CA ASP A 152 -0.81 -7.63 -0.86
C ASP A 152 0.15 -6.52 -1.32
N ASN A 153 1.32 -6.46 -0.72
CA ASN A 153 2.47 -5.76 -1.28
C ASN A 153 3.46 -6.78 -1.87
N GLY A 154 3.69 -7.88 -1.18
CA GLY A 154 4.45 -9.01 -1.65
C GLY A 154 5.65 -9.39 -0.78
N PHE A 155 6.29 -10.52 -1.15
CA PHE A 155 7.58 -10.90 -0.59
C PHE A 155 8.68 -9.96 -1.09
N ARG A 156 9.53 -9.52 -0.17
CA ARG A 156 10.53 -8.49 -0.42
C ARG A 156 11.87 -9.12 -0.79
N GLN A 157 12.53 -8.51 -1.78
CA GLN A 157 13.81 -8.89 -2.34
C GLN A 157 14.83 -7.80 -2.10
N THR A 158 16.11 -8.14 -1.96
CA THR A 158 17.17 -7.15 -1.82
C THR A 158 17.74 -6.81 -3.19
N THR A 159 17.80 -5.51 -3.53
CA THR A 159 18.49 -5.04 -4.74
C THR A 159 19.71 -4.23 -4.41
N THR A 160 20.71 -4.30 -5.28
CA THR A 160 21.98 -3.58 -5.14
C THR A 160 22.47 -3.01 -6.48
N SER A 161 23.29 -1.98 -6.43
CA SER A 161 23.90 -1.40 -7.65
C SER A 161 25.23 -2.06 -8.07
N SER A 162 25.95 -2.72 -7.14
CA SER A 162 27.36 -3.11 -7.36
C SER A 162 27.60 -4.62 -7.46
N LYS A 163 26.98 -5.44 -6.61
CA LYS A 163 27.18 -6.90 -6.57
C LYS A 163 25.92 -7.61 -6.05
N PRO A 164 25.69 -8.88 -6.43
CA PRO A 164 24.61 -9.68 -5.86
C PRO A 164 24.89 -9.99 -4.38
N ILE A 165 23.81 -10.23 -3.63
CA ILE A 165 23.87 -10.81 -2.29
C ILE A 165 23.73 -12.33 -2.44
N THR A 166 24.69 -13.07 -1.89
CA THR A 166 24.73 -14.54 -1.92
C THR A 166 24.75 -15.15 -0.53
N SER A 167 25.20 -14.36 0.45
CA SER A 167 25.31 -14.78 1.85
C SER A 167 25.08 -13.57 2.79
N PRO A 168 24.83 -13.78 4.11
CA PRO A 168 24.75 -12.69 5.07
C PRO A 168 26.01 -11.81 5.12
N ALA A 169 27.17 -12.36 4.80
CA ALA A 169 28.44 -11.60 4.79
C ALA A 169 28.45 -10.50 3.72
N ASP A 170 27.69 -10.65 2.62
CA ASP A 170 27.59 -9.63 1.57
C ASP A 170 26.81 -8.38 2.01
N LEU A 171 26.04 -8.49 3.08
CA LEU A 171 25.29 -7.38 3.68
C LEU A 171 26.14 -6.53 4.64
N ARG A 172 27.30 -7.04 5.09
CA ARG A 172 28.16 -6.32 6.05
C ARG A 172 28.60 -4.96 5.50
N GLY A 173 28.31 -3.89 6.26
CA GLY A 173 28.67 -2.52 5.91
C GLY A 173 27.87 -1.92 4.75
N LEU A 174 26.96 -2.69 4.13
CA LEU A 174 26.14 -2.22 3.00
C LEU A 174 25.20 -1.11 3.47
N LYS A 175 25.29 0.05 2.83
CA LYS A 175 24.34 1.15 3.03
C LYS A 175 23.03 0.79 2.34
N ILE A 176 22.05 0.36 3.10
CA ILE A 176 20.77 -0.09 2.57
C ILE A 176 19.63 0.81 3.01
N ARG A 177 18.85 1.26 2.03
CA ARG A 177 17.60 1.96 2.33
C ARG A 177 16.58 0.95 2.86
N VAL A 178 15.95 1.30 3.97
CA VAL A 178 14.78 0.61 4.51
C VAL A 178 13.64 1.62 4.70
N PRO A 179 12.36 1.20 4.67
CA PRO A 179 11.25 2.03 5.10
C PRO A 179 11.41 2.48 6.57
N VAL A 180 10.65 3.53 6.94
CA VAL A 180 10.69 4.06 8.31
C VAL A 180 10.03 3.06 9.27
N SER A 181 10.83 2.15 9.81
CA SER A 181 10.40 1.14 10.77
C SER A 181 11.56 0.67 11.65
N PRO A 182 11.39 0.67 12.98
CA PRO A 182 12.40 0.14 13.90
C PRO A 182 12.76 -1.32 13.60
N MET A 183 11.78 -2.16 13.22
CA MET A 183 12.03 -3.58 12.97
C MET A 183 12.82 -3.81 11.69
N TRP A 184 12.57 -3.06 10.61
CA TRP A 184 13.39 -3.11 9.41
C TRP A 184 14.83 -2.72 9.68
N ALA A 185 15.02 -1.60 10.38
CA ALA A 185 16.36 -1.15 10.75
C ALA A 185 17.08 -2.19 11.63
N SER A 186 16.38 -2.77 12.62
CA SER A 186 16.94 -3.82 13.51
C SER A 186 17.36 -5.05 12.71
N MET A 187 16.53 -5.52 11.76
CA MET A 187 16.86 -6.70 10.95
C MET A 187 18.14 -6.51 10.13
N PHE A 188 18.25 -5.37 9.43
CA PHE A 188 19.46 -5.12 8.63
C PHE A 188 20.69 -4.80 9.48
N LYS A 189 20.54 -4.23 10.68
CA LYS A 189 21.62 -4.14 11.67
C LYS A 189 22.08 -5.52 12.14
N ALA A 190 21.17 -6.48 12.32
CA ALA A 190 21.52 -7.86 12.67
C ALA A 190 22.34 -8.57 11.58
N PHE A 191 22.27 -8.10 10.32
CA PHE A 191 23.15 -8.50 9.22
C PHE A 191 24.44 -7.67 9.14
N ASP A 192 24.76 -6.88 10.13
CA ASP A 192 25.91 -5.95 10.15
C ASP A 192 25.87 -4.89 9.03
N SER A 193 24.68 -4.61 8.45
CA SER A 193 24.49 -3.54 7.45
C SER A 193 24.39 -2.16 8.10
N ALA A 194 24.46 -1.11 7.27
CA ALA A 194 24.19 0.28 7.63
C ALA A 194 22.81 0.72 7.08
N PRO A 195 21.68 0.39 7.75
CA PRO A 195 20.36 0.75 7.27
C PRO A 195 20.09 2.24 7.44
N ALA A 196 19.55 2.87 6.37
CA ALA A 196 19.04 4.23 6.38
C ALA A 196 17.51 4.21 6.19
N SER A 197 16.78 4.74 7.16
CA SER A 197 15.32 4.85 7.09
C SER A 197 14.93 6.04 6.22
N VAL A 198 14.36 5.76 5.02
CA VAL A 198 13.98 6.76 4.03
C VAL A 198 12.58 6.44 3.52
N ASN A 199 11.71 7.45 3.40
CA ASN A 199 10.36 7.28 2.85
C ASN A 199 10.37 6.80 1.39
N ALA A 200 9.28 6.16 0.94
CA ALA A 200 9.19 5.65 -0.43
C ALA A 200 9.33 6.75 -1.49
N SER A 201 8.81 7.96 -1.22
CA SER A 201 8.91 9.12 -2.10
C SER A 201 10.34 9.59 -2.39
N GLU A 202 11.28 9.29 -1.50
CA GLU A 202 12.69 9.72 -1.59
C GLU A 202 13.63 8.59 -2.05
N MET A 203 13.12 7.35 -2.10
CA MET A 203 13.92 6.14 -2.31
C MET A 203 14.73 6.16 -3.63
N TYR A 204 14.08 6.52 -4.75
CA TYR A 204 14.74 6.57 -6.06
C TYR A 204 15.91 7.56 -6.05
N THR A 205 15.68 8.77 -5.53
CA THR A 205 16.73 9.81 -5.43
C THR A 205 17.88 9.39 -4.51
N ALA A 206 17.57 8.75 -3.38
CA ALA A 206 18.60 8.27 -2.45
C ALA A 206 19.51 7.20 -3.08
N LEU A 207 18.94 6.33 -3.92
CA LEU A 207 19.70 5.33 -4.71
C LEU A 207 20.49 5.98 -5.85
N GLN A 208 19.86 6.90 -6.60
CA GLN A 208 20.47 7.60 -7.72
C GLN A 208 21.69 8.42 -7.28
N THR A 209 21.57 9.13 -6.16
CA THR A 209 22.66 9.96 -5.60
C THR A 209 23.65 9.16 -4.75
N LYS A 210 23.46 7.85 -4.61
CA LYS A 210 24.31 6.94 -3.84
C LYS A 210 24.42 7.32 -2.34
N VAL A 211 23.43 7.97 -1.80
CA VAL A 211 23.25 8.09 -0.33
C VAL A 211 23.12 6.70 0.28
N VAL A 212 22.48 5.79 -0.46
CA VAL A 212 22.42 4.36 -0.19
C VAL A 212 22.79 3.57 -1.44
N ASP A 213 23.37 2.36 -1.27
CA ASP A 213 23.83 1.50 -2.35
C ASP A 213 22.84 0.39 -2.70
N ALA A 214 21.90 0.14 -1.79
CA ALA A 214 20.94 -0.95 -1.84
C ALA A 214 19.58 -0.53 -1.31
N GLN A 215 18.58 -1.32 -1.63
CA GLN A 215 17.23 -1.24 -1.06
C GLN A 215 16.58 -2.64 -1.04
N GLU A 216 15.43 -2.77 -0.40
CA GLU A 216 14.64 -3.98 -0.38
C GLU A 216 13.15 -3.64 -0.61
N ASN A 217 12.52 -4.38 -1.50
CA ASN A 217 11.10 -4.22 -1.85
C ASN A 217 10.59 -5.45 -2.63
N PRO A 218 9.26 -5.63 -2.75
CA PRO A 218 8.68 -6.56 -3.71
C PRO A 218 9.02 -6.17 -5.16
N LEU A 219 9.03 -7.15 -6.06
CA LEU A 219 9.36 -6.90 -7.47
C LEU A 219 8.40 -5.91 -8.15
N SER A 220 7.14 -5.86 -7.73
CA SER A 220 6.16 -4.88 -8.22
C SER A 220 6.63 -3.43 -7.94
N VAL A 221 7.13 -3.17 -6.74
CA VAL A 221 7.70 -1.87 -6.38
C VAL A 221 9.00 -1.61 -7.16
N VAL A 222 9.89 -2.61 -7.26
CA VAL A 222 11.13 -2.48 -8.05
C VAL A 222 10.82 -2.06 -9.49
N SER A 223 9.82 -2.67 -10.12
CA SER A 223 9.43 -2.37 -11.50
C SER A 223 8.72 -1.02 -11.62
N LEU A 224 7.68 -0.77 -10.81
CA LEU A 224 6.81 0.39 -10.97
C LEU A 224 7.46 1.71 -10.49
N PHE A 225 8.41 1.64 -9.56
CA PHE A 225 9.25 2.78 -9.18
C PHE A 225 10.52 2.90 -10.02
N LYS A 226 10.66 2.06 -11.08
CA LYS A 226 11.79 2.06 -12.01
C LYS A 226 13.16 1.89 -11.33
N LEU A 227 13.20 1.12 -10.24
CA LEU A 227 14.45 0.94 -9.48
C LEU A 227 15.50 0.17 -10.27
N ASN A 228 15.12 -0.56 -11.33
CA ASN A 228 16.03 -1.16 -12.28
C ASN A 228 16.95 -0.13 -13.01
N GLU A 229 16.59 1.15 -13.04
CA GLU A 229 17.45 2.21 -13.60
C GLU A 229 18.63 2.56 -12.69
N VAL A 230 18.52 2.32 -11.38
CA VAL A 230 19.52 2.68 -10.35
C VAL A 230 20.03 1.47 -9.57
N GLN A 231 19.49 0.27 -9.83
CA GLN A 231 19.87 -0.99 -9.19
C GLN A 231 20.08 -2.05 -10.27
N LYS A 232 21.20 -2.78 -10.21
CA LYS A 232 21.58 -3.76 -11.22
C LYS A 232 21.27 -5.20 -10.82
N TYR A 233 21.42 -5.54 -9.56
CA TYR A 233 21.26 -6.91 -9.05
C TYR A 233 20.01 -7.01 -8.19
N CYS A 234 19.30 -8.12 -8.32
CA CYS A 234 18.17 -8.48 -7.47
C CYS A 234 18.40 -9.87 -6.90
N SER A 235 18.68 -9.92 -5.62
CA SER A 235 18.84 -11.18 -4.89
C SER A 235 17.51 -11.56 -4.25
N GLN A 236 17.00 -12.74 -4.61
CA GLN A 236 15.69 -13.23 -4.16
C GLN A 236 15.76 -13.73 -2.72
N THR A 237 15.87 -12.76 -1.81
CA THR A 237 16.01 -13.01 -0.38
C THR A 237 14.73 -13.47 0.29
N ASN A 238 13.57 -13.10 -0.23
CA ASN A 238 12.25 -13.40 0.39
C ASN A 238 12.26 -13.23 1.92
N HIS A 239 13.03 -12.24 2.40
CA HIS A 239 13.34 -12.07 3.81
C HIS A 239 12.16 -11.67 4.67
N MET A 240 11.10 -11.15 4.05
CA MET A 240 9.81 -10.93 4.69
C MET A 240 8.70 -10.76 3.66
N TRP A 241 7.47 -11.06 4.08
CA TRP A 241 6.27 -10.62 3.40
C TRP A 241 5.81 -9.27 3.97
N ASP A 242 5.29 -8.41 3.11
CA ASP A 242 4.71 -7.12 3.49
C ASP A 242 3.31 -6.97 2.90
N GLY A 243 2.40 -6.41 3.67
CA GLY A 243 1.04 -6.13 3.25
C GLY A 243 0.62 -4.72 3.62
N PHE A 244 -0.33 -4.19 2.86
CA PHE A 244 -0.92 -2.88 3.12
C PHE A 244 -2.22 -3.03 3.90
N TRP A 245 -2.28 -2.48 5.09
CA TRP A 245 -3.52 -2.26 5.80
C TRP A 245 -4.29 -1.12 5.13
N PHE A 246 -5.55 -1.36 4.74
CA PHE A 246 -6.45 -0.28 4.37
C PHE A 246 -7.03 0.31 5.65
N LEU A 247 -6.59 1.50 5.98
CA LEU A 247 -6.87 2.19 7.24
C LEU A 247 -7.88 3.31 7.02
N ALA A 248 -8.73 3.54 8.01
CA ALA A 248 -9.58 4.71 8.08
C ALA A 248 -9.33 5.49 9.38
N ASN A 249 -9.42 6.82 9.31
CA ASN A 249 -9.58 7.64 10.50
C ASN A 249 -10.89 7.26 11.21
N ARG A 250 -10.84 6.91 12.50
CA ARG A 250 -12.03 6.43 13.23
C ARG A 250 -13.18 7.42 13.21
N ARG A 251 -12.91 8.72 13.44
CA ARG A 251 -13.97 9.75 13.46
C ARG A 251 -14.62 9.92 12.08
N ALA A 252 -13.83 9.88 11.02
CA ALA A 252 -14.34 9.94 9.65
C ALA A 252 -15.19 8.71 9.34
N TRP A 253 -14.73 7.51 9.72
CA TRP A 253 -15.47 6.26 9.55
C TRP A 253 -16.79 6.26 10.31
N GLU A 254 -16.80 6.71 11.57
CA GLU A 254 -17.99 6.72 12.43
C GLU A 254 -19.00 7.81 12.04
N ARG A 255 -18.57 8.88 11.34
CA ARG A 255 -19.50 9.88 10.75
C ARG A 255 -20.33 9.32 9.61
N LEU A 256 -19.87 8.30 8.91
CA LEU A 256 -20.67 7.65 7.89
C LEU A 256 -21.86 6.93 8.55
N PRO A 257 -23.10 7.08 8.07
CA PRO A 257 -24.22 6.24 8.46
C PRO A 257 -23.89 4.75 8.30
N VAL A 258 -24.45 3.91 9.18
CA VAL A 258 -24.19 2.46 9.19
C VAL A 258 -24.30 1.83 7.79
N PRO A 259 -25.37 2.08 6.99
CA PRO A 259 -25.48 1.50 5.66
C PRO A 259 -24.32 1.90 4.72
N LEU A 260 -23.84 3.16 4.80
CA LEU A 260 -22.71 3.60 3.97
C LEU A 260 -21.39 2.93 4.40
N ARG A 261 -21.19 2.71 5.71
CA ARG A 261 -20.04 1.96 6.24
C ARG A 261 -20.03 0.51 5.76
N GLU A 262 -21.18 -0.15 5.80
CA GLU A 262 -21.32 -1.54 5.35
C GLU A 262 -21.03 -1.67 3.86
N ILE A 263 -21.57 -0.78 3.02
CA ILE A 263 -21.28 -0.73 1.58
C ILE A 263 -19.78 -0.48 1.35
N ALA A 264 -19.18 0.50 2.04
CA ALA A 264 -17.76 0.79 1.89
C ALA A 264 -16.89 -0.41 2.31
N ALA A 265 -17.15 -1.00 3.48
CA ALA A 265 -16.41 -2.18 3.96
C ALA A 265 -16.54 -3.36 2.99
N LYS A 266 -17.75 -3.65 2.47
CA LYS A 266 -18.01 -4.70 1.49
C LYS A 266 -17.12 -4.54 0.26
N HIS A 267 -17.13 -3.36 -0.38
CA HIS A 267 -16.39 -3.14 -1.61
C HIS A 267 -14.87 -3.06 -1.39
N LEU A 268 -14.42 -2.44 -0.31
CA LEU A 268 -12.99 -2.36 0.01
C LEU A 268 -12.39 -3.73 0.33
N ASN A 269 -13.12 -4.59 1.06
CA ASN A 269 -12.67 -5.96 1.32
C ASN A 269 -12.69 -6.83 0.04
N ALA A 270 -13.71 -6.69 -0.81
CA ALA A 270 -13.74 -7.38 -2.10
C ALA A 270 -12.60 -6.92 -3.02
N ALA A 271 -12.30 -5.62 -3.04
CA ALA A 271 -11.18 -5.07 -3.80
C ALA A 271 -9.82 -5.61 -3.31
N ALA A 272 -9.64 -5.80 -2.01
CA ALA A 272 -8.44 -6.44 -1.45
C ALA A 272 -8.26 -7.85 -2.00
N MET A 273 -9.30 -8.66 -2.06
CA MET A 273 -9.24 -10.02 -2.60
C MET A 273 -8.89 -10.03 -4.09
N SER A 274 -9.50 -9.14 -4.86
CA SER A 274 -9.18 -8.99 -6.29
C SER A 274 -7.73 -8.50 -6.50
N GLN A 275 -7.26 -7.58 -5.66
CA GLN A 275 -5.90 -7.05 -5.71
C GLN A 275 -4.85 -8.15 -5.41
N ARG A 276 -5.10 -9.06 -4.46
CA ARG A 276 -4.23 -10.22 -4.20
C ARG A 276 -4.09 -11.09 -5.45
N SER A 277 -5.19 -11.33 -6.17
CA SER A 277 -5.15 -12.09 -7.44
C SER A 277 -4.37 -11.37 -8.54
N ASP A 278 -4.57 -10.04 -8.66
CA ASP A 278 -3.81 -9.24 -9.62
C ASP A 278 -2.31 -9.24 -9.31
N MET A 279 -1.94 -9.16 -8.01
CA MET A 279 -0.54 -9.23 -7.59
C MET A 279 0.09 -10.57 -7.91
N ALA A 280 -0.63 -11.68 -7.71
CA ALA A 280 -0.14 -13.00 -8.08
C ALA A 280 0.13 -13.09 -9.59
N THR A 281 -0.79 -12.57 -10.42
CA THR A 281 -0.63 -12.51 -11.87
C THR A 281 0.54 -11.61 -12.26
N LEU A 282 0.64 -10.42 -11.68
CA LEU A 282 1.72 -9.48 -11.96
C LEU A 282 3.09 -10.08 -11.60
N ASN A 283 3.21 -10.65 -10.41
CA ASN A 283 4.47 -11.22 -9.92
C ASN A 283 4.99 -12.37 -10.80
N SER A 284 4.11 -13.08 -11.52
CA SER A 284 4.51 -14.20 -12.39
C SER A 284 5.40 -13.79 -13.58
N SER A 285 5.32 -12.55 -14.06
CA SER A 285 6.10 -12.02 -15.19
C SER A 285 7.22 -11.06 -14.80
N LEU A 286 7.17 -10.48 -13.58
CA LEU A 286 8.06 -9.38 -13.19
C LEU A 286 9.54 -9.71 -13.23
N GLN A 287 9.93 -10.93 -12.89
CA GLN A 287 11.34 -11.33 -12.96
C GLN A 287 11.83 -11.31 -14.41
N GLN A 288 11.04 -11.85 -15.34
CA GLN A 288 11.36 -11.85 -16.77
C GLN A 288 11.42 -10.43 -17.32
N ASP A 289 10.43 -9.58 -16.99
CA ASP A 289 10.36 -8.19 -17.43
C ASP A 289 11.56 -7.37 -16.94
N LEU A 290 11.94 -7.51 -15.67
CA LEU A 290 13.08 -6.82 -15.07
C LEU A 290 14.41 -7.35 -15.62
N THR A 291 14.51 -8.65 -15.91
CA THR A 291 15.67 -9.24 -16.60
C THR A 291 15.82 -8.64 -18.00
N GLY A 292 14.72 -8.52 -18.75
CA GLY A 292 14.70 -7.84 -20.05
C GLY A 292 15.13 -6.37 -19.99
N LYS A 293 15.00 -5.72 -18.84
CA LYS A 293 15.46 -4.36 -18.54
C LYS A 293 16.89 -4.32 -17.99
N GLY A 294 17.61 -5.44 -17.98
CA GLY A 294 19.02 -5.52 -17.62
C GLY A 294 19.30 -5.80 -16.14
N MET A 295 18.28 -6.12 -15.31
CA MET A 295 18.53 -6.62 -13.95
C MET A 295 19.06 -8.05 -13.95
N VAL A 296 20.02 -8.31 -13.09
CA VAL A 296 20.60 -9.65 -12.89
C VAL A 296 20.02 -10.26 -11.62
N PHE A 297 19.35 -11.39 -11.77
CA PHE A 297 18.74 -12.12 -10.67
C PHE A 297 19.60 -13.25 -10.16
N ASN A 298 19.60 -13.48 -8.85
CA ASN A 298 20.10 -14.69 -8.23
C ASN A 298 19.17 -15.18 -7.13
N THR A 299 19.08 -16.50 -6.97
CA THR A 299 18.46 -17.15 -5.83
C THR A 299 19.52 -17.47 -4.78
N LEU A 300 19.10 -17.60 -3.53
CA LEU A 300 19.99 -17.93 -2.42
C LEU A 300 19.28 -18.83 -1.41
N ALA A 301 20.07 -19.56 -0.62
CA ALA A 301 19.57 -20.34 0.50
C ALA A 301 19.34 -19.39 1.70
N THR A 302 18.11 -19.38 2.22
CA THR A 302 17.70 -18.44 3.29
C THR A 302 18.12 -18.88 4.69
N ASP A 303 18.52 -20.15 4.88
CA ASP A 303 18.84 -20.70 6.20
C ASP A 303 19.98 -19.94 6.89
N ALA A 304 21.06 -19.64 6.16
CA ALA A 304 22.17 -18.85 6.70
C ALA A 304 21.74 -17.45 7.17
N PHE A 305 20.76 -16.85 6.50
CA PHE A 305 20.22 -15.55 6.89
C PHE A 305 19.35 -15.67 8.16
N ARG A 306 18.53 -16.71 8.27
CA ARG A 306 17.76 -17.00 9.49
C ARG A 306 18.67 -17.26 10.68
N ASP A 307 19.73 -18.07 10.48
CA ASP A 307 20.71 -18.37 11.52
C ASP A 307 21.46 -17.12 11.97
N LYS A 308 21.82 -16.22 11.05
CA LYS A 308 22.42 -14.93 11.39
C LYS A 308 21.47 -14.07 12.25
N LEU A 309 20.18 -14.00 11.91
CA LEU A 309 19.19 -13.28 12.74
C LEU A 309 19.04 -13.92 14.12
N ARG A 310 19.02 -15.25 14.20
CA ARG A 310 18.91 -15.99 15.46
C ARG A 310 20.14 -15.70 16.34
N THR A 311 21.34 -15.86 15.79
CA THR A 311 22.59 -15.66 16.55
C THR A 311 22.81 -14.19 16.92
N ALA A 312 22.30 -13.23 16.15
CA ALA A 312 22.31 -11.81 16.47
C ALA A 312 21.25 -11.40 17.51
N GLY A 313 20.41 -12.34 17.98
CA GLY A 313 19.38 -12.08 18.97
C GLY A 313 18.13 -11.35 18.45
N TYR A 314 17.96 -11.21 17.13
CA TYR A 314 16.85 -10.48 16.52
C TYR A 314 15.47 -11.00 16.96
N TYR A 315 15.27 -12.32 16.93
CA TYR A 315 13.98 -12.91 17.32
C TYR A 315 13.71 -12.74 18.83
N ALA A 316 14.73 -12.91 19.66
CA ALA A 316 14.59 -12.71 21.11
C ALA A 316 14.25 -11.25 21.45
N GLU A 317 14.90 -10.29 20.79
CA GLU A 317 14.61 -8.86 20.94
C GLU A 317 13.14 -8.56 20.61
N TRP A 318 12.67 -9.03 19.44
CA TRP A 318 11.31 -8.71 19.00
C TRP A 318 10.23 -9.49 19.73
N LYS A 319 10.51 -10.72 20.17
CA LYS A 319 9.65 -11.47 21.10
C LYS A 319 9.45 -10.71 22.41
N ALA A 320 10.51 -10.15 22.98
CA ALA A 320 10.42 -9.34 24.20
C ALA A 320 9.61 -8.05 23.98
N LYS A 321 9.78 -7.37 22.83
CA LYS A 321 9.07 -6.14 22.49
C LYS A 321 7.57 -6.35 22.22
N PHE A 322 7.20 -7.43 21.56
CA PHE A 322 5.79 -7.74 21.28
C PHE A 322 5.06 -8.35 22.47
N GLY A 323 5.81 -9.00 23.37
CA GLY A 323 5.27 -9.77 24.46
C GLY A 323 4.91 -11.21 24.08
N ALA A 324 4.83 -12.08 25.10
CA ALA A 324 4.67 -13.52 24.90
C ALA A 324 3.37 -13.89 24.18
N GLU A 325 2.25 -13.22 24.47
CA GLU A 325 0.95 -13.46 23.84
C GLU A 325 0.99 -13.20 22.33
N ALA A 326 1.41 -11.99 21.93
CA ALA A 326 1.47 -11.59 20.53
C ALA A 326 2.42 -12.47 19.73
N TRP A 327 3.57 -12.82 20.30
CA TRP A 327 4.53 -13.71 19.68
C TRP A 327 3.98 -15.14 19.53
N ALA A 328 3.28 -15.66 20.54
CA ALA A 328 2.64 -16.97 20.43
C ALA A 328 1.56 -17.03 19.34
N ILE A 329 0.82 -15.93 19.15
CA ILE A 329 -0.15 -15.83 18.04
C ILE A 329 0.56 -15.95 16.69
N LEU A 330 1.71 -15.27 16.51
CA LEU A 330 2.52 -15.37 15.31
C LEU A 330 3.03 -16.82 15.13
N GLU A 331 3.66 -17.41 16.15
CA GLU A 331 4.25 -18.75 16.08
C GLU A 331 3.19 -19.86 15.81
N ARG A 332 1.94 -19.69 16.26
CA ARG A 332 0.85 -20.62 15.89
C ARG A 332 0.59 -20.64 14.37
N SER A 333 0.85 -19.53 13.70
CA SER A 333 0.61 -19.42 12.26
C SER A 333 1.81 -19.87 11.41
N VAL A 334 3.04 -19.68 11.91
CA VAL A 334 4.27 -19.81 11.10
C VAL A 334 5.27 -20.83 11.65
N GLY A 335 5.01 -21.40 12.82
CA GLY A 335 5.96 -22.25 13.54
C GLY A 335 6.94 -21.43 14.39
N THR A 336 7.82 -22.15 15.11
CA THR A 336 8.82 -21.53 16.01
C THR A 336 9.87 -20.74 15.22
N LEU A 337 10.14 -19.51 15.64
CA LEU A 337 11.00 -18.58 14.90
C LEU A 337 12.41 -18.42 15.51
N GLY A 338 12.65 -18.73 16.76
CA GLY A 338 13.93 -18.47 17.40
C GLY A 338 14.32 -19.46 18.49
#